data_541ad79a5a473817386baae2da0fe4ae
#
_entry.id   541ad79a5a473817386baae2da0fe4ae
#
_cell.length_a   1.000
_cell.length_b   1.000
_cell.length_c   1.000
_cell.angle_alpha   90.00
_cell.angle_beta   90.00
_cell.angle_gamma   90.00
#
_symmetry.space_group_name_H-M   'P 1'
#
loop_
_entity.id
_entity.type
_entity.pdbx_description
1 polymer ?
#
loop_
_entity_poly.entity_id
_entity_poly.type
_entity_poly.pdbx_seq_one_letter_code
_entity_poly.pdbx_strand_id
1 'polypeptide(L)'
;MQKGFFIFAFRDQETIMKVWLLFIFGIVPIISQAQNRMISGEVTDKEYNPIEFVAISLLSANDSSLIAGTITNEKGKFTLSCEEKKDYIVRASHIEYTTTFIAAGQSTNNMTFILEPSIISMEEVIVKSNFIRHEYDRIIVNMKGNPIVKGRTINEALGMLPGVININDELRLNGGTVSKIYINGRELHDRTELSSLQATDIENVEILPEADLQYNATTKGGIIYIYLKKNVDGGGNGSPS
;
A
#
# COMPACT_ATOMS: atom_id res chain seq x y z
N MET A 1 64.53 53.10 -24.42
CA MET A 1 63.61 52.73 -23.35
C MET A 1 62.22 53.00 -23.83
N GLN A 2 61.50 52.00 -24.42
CA GLN A 2 60.15 52.16 -24.85
C GLN A 2 59.26 51.30 -23.92
N LYS A 3 58.38 51.98 -23.20
CA LYS A 3 57.38 51.36 -22.34
C LYS A 3 56.18 50.93 -23.23
N GLY A 4 56.00 49.65 -23.37
CA GLY A 4 54.79 49.08 -24.01
C GLY A 4 53.56 49.26 -23.13
N PHE A 5 52.62 50.01 -23.63
CA PHE A 5 51.31 50.22 -23.02
C PHE A 5 50.35 49.17 -23.57
N PHE A 6 50.01 48.19 -22.75
CA PHE A 6 48.99 47.21 -23.09
C PHE A 6 47.63 47.89 -22.99
N ILE A 7 47.02 48.20 -24.12
CA ILE A 7 45.63 48.63 -24.20
C ILE A 7 44.76 47.38 -24.13
N PHE A 8 44.16 47.18 -22.97
CA PHE A 8 43.02 46.25 -22.87
C PHE A 8 41.85 46.91 -23.65
N ALA A 9 41.59 46.39 -24.83
CA ALA A 9 40.39 46.77 -25.59
C ALA A 9 39.15 46.38 -24.75
N PHE A 10 38.39 47.37 -24.33
CA PHE A 10 37.06 47.20 -23.80
C PHE A 10 36.21 46.59 -24.90
N ARG A 11 36.01 45.32 -24.80
CA ARG A 11 35.11 44.57 -25.65
C ARG A 11 33.71 44.98 -25.29
N ASP A 12 32.92 45.44 -26.30
CA ASP A 12 31.60 46.03 -26.21
C ASP A 12 30.71 45.37 -25.17
N GLN A 13 30.19 46.17 -24.25
CA GLN A 13 29.24 45.76 -23.22
C GLN A 13 28.00 45.03 -23.82
N GLU A 14 27.61 45.36 -25.04
CA GLU A 14 26.54 44.68 -25.78
C GLU A 14 26.84 43.21 -26.08
N THR A 15 28.12 42.88 -26.35
CA THR A 15 28.49 41.49 -26.66
C THR A 15 28.49 40.64 -25.41
N ILE A 16 28.94 41.19 -24.28
CA ILE A 16 28.91 40.50 -22.98
C ILE A 16 27.48 40.28 -22.52
N MET A 17 26.60 41.28 -22.67
CA MET A 17 25.21 41.19 -22.32
C MET A 17 24.46 40.18 -23.20
N LYS A 18 24.78 40.07 -24.49
CA LYS A 18 24.19 39.05 -25.40
C LYS A 18 24.65 37.64 -25.04
N VAL A 19 25.91 37.45 -24.66
CA VAL A 19 26.43 36.16 -24.21
C VAL A 19 25.82 35.76 -22.85
N TRP A 20 25.62 36.68 -21.92
CA TRP A 20 24.94 36.44 -20.66
C TRP A 20 23.45 36.11 -20.85
N LEU A 21 22.78 36.76 -21.78
CA LEU A 21 21.40 36.48 -22.16
C LEU A 21 21.24 35.08 -22.78
N LEU A 22 22.20 34.66 -23.60
CA LEU A 22 22.23 33.30 -24.15
C LEU A 22 22.53 32.25 -23.08
N PHE A 23 23.37 32.57 -22.08
CA PHE A 23 23.63 31.67 -20.95
C PHE A 23 22.43 31.53 -20.01
N ILE A 24 21.69 32.61 -19.76
CA ILE A 24 20.44 32.59 -18.96
C ILE A 24 19.32 31.84 -19.70
N PHE A 25 19.25 31.95 -21.03
CA PHE A 25 18.27 31.22 -21.83
C PHE A 25 18.61 29.73 -22.03
N GLY A 26 19.92 29.37 -21.92
CA GLY A 26 20.41 27.98 -22.01
C GLY A 26 20.22 27.15 -20.75
N ILE A 27 19.95 27.78 -19.59
CA ILE A 27 19.64 27.11 -18.32
C ILE A 27 18.15 27.28 -18.03
N VAL A 28 17.29 26.98 -19.00
CA VAL A 28 15.91 26.63 -18.68
C VAL A 28 15.98 25.22 -18.10
N PRO A 29 15.75 25.01 -16.79
CA PRO A 29 15.65 23.66 -16.28
C PRO A 29 14.51 23.02 -17.06
N ILE A 30 14.81 21.94 -17.77
CA ILE A 30 13.80 21.01 -18.25
C ILE A 30 13.17 20.47 -16.99
N ILE A 31 12.15 21.17 -16.49
CA ILE A 31 11.29 20.65 -15.45
C ILE A 31 10.58 19.50 -16.14
N SER A 32 11.17 18.31 -16.02
CA SER A 32 10.52 17.07 -16.38
C SER A 32 9.30 16.98 -15.45
N GLN A 33 8.17 17.47 -15.96
CA GLN A 33 6.90 17.26 -15.30
C GLN A 33 6.66 15.75 -15.38
N ALA A 34 6.87 15.06 -14.26
CA ALA A 34 6.33 13.74 -14.10
C ALA A 34 4.82 13.88 -14.28
N GLN A 35 4.31 13.50 -15.44
CA GLN A 35 2.88 13.50 -15.71
C GLN A 35 2.27 12.42 -14.80
N ASN A 36 1.60 12.86 -13.76
CA ASN A 36 0.83 12.00 -12.89
C ASN A 36 -0.50 11.73 -13.56
N ARG A 37 -0.79 10.47 -13.78
CA ARG A 37 -2.07 9.98 -14.24
C ARG A 37 -2.96 9.70 -13.04
N MET A 38 -4.23 10.05 -13.15
CA MET A 38 -5.22 9.73 -12.12
C MET A 38 -6.04 8.52 -12.55
N ILE A 39 -6.19 7.59 -11.63
CA ILE A 39 -7.09 6.45 -11.73
C ILE A 39 -8.26 6.74 -10.83
N SER A 40 -9.48 6.72 -11.35
CA SER A 40 -10.69 6.94 -10.58
C SER A 40 -11.73 5.89 -10.91
N GLY A 41 -12.62 5.64 -9.96
CA GLY A 41 -13.69 4.68 -10.16
C GLY A 41 -14.67 4.64 -9.01
N GLU A 42 -15.55 3.66 -9.09
CA GLU A 42 -16.56 3.38 -8.08
C GLU A 42 -16.61 1.89 -7.77
N VAL A 43 -17.03 1.57 -6.58
CA VAL A 43 -17.20 0.21 -6.09
C VAL A 43 -18.64 0.05 -5.61
N THR A 44 -19.31 -0.98 -6.14
CA THR A 44 -20.70 -1.31 -5.80
C THR A 44 -20.86 -2.80 -5.52
N ASP A 45 -21.96 -3.17 -4.91
CA ASP A 45 -22.44 -4.56 -4.88
C ASP A 45 -23.21 -4.92 -6.18
N LYS A 46 -23.76 -6.13 -6.24
CA LYS A 46 -24.56 -6.61 -7.38
C LYS A 46 -25.87 -5.85 -7.58
N GLU A 47 -26.39 -5.24 -6.54
CA GLU A 47 -27.58 -4.40 -6.54
C GLU A 47 -27.27 -2.93 -6.87
N TYR A 48 -26.00 -2.62 -7.22
CA TYR A 48 -25.49 -1.27 -7.50
C TYR A 48 -25.51 -0.32 -6.30
N ASN A 49 -25.57 -0.84 -5.06
CA ASN A 49 -25.36 -0.02 -3.88
C ASN A 49 -23.87 0.30 -3.72
N PRO A 50 -23.50 1.55 -3.42
CA PRO A 50 -22.11 1.91 -3.19
C PRO A 50 -21.55 1.24 -1.93
N ILE A 51 -20.31 0.77 -2.01
CA ILE A 51 -19.61 0.17 -0.87
C ILE A 51 -18.53 1.15 -0.41
N GLU A 52 -18.65 1.63 0.83
CA GLU A 52 -17.67 2.47 1.48
C GLU A 52 -16.52 1.63 2.10
N PHE A 53 -15.40 2.29 2.40
CA PHE A 53 -14.22 1.70 3.06
C PHE A 53 -13.59 0.51 2.32
N VAL A 54 -13.86 0.33 1.04
CA VAL A 54 -13.14 -0.67 0.24
C VAL A 54 -11.69 -0.22 0.09
N ALA A 55 -10.75 -1.08 0.46
CA ALA A 55 -9.34 -0.86 0.28
C ALA A 55 -8.97 -1.01 -1.20
N ILE A 56 -8.57 0.09 -1.83
CA ILE A 56 -8.14 0.13 -3.23
C ILE A 56 -6.62 0.21 -3.26
N SER A 57 -5.99 -0.80 -3.83
CA SER A 57 -4.53 -0.89 -3.96
C SER A 57 -4.13 -0.87 -5.42
N LEU A 58 -3.19 0.01 -5.76
CA LEU A 58 -2.54 0.05 -7.07
C LEU A 58 -1.28 -0.79 -7.00
N LEU A 59 -1.24 -1.84 -7.79
CA LEU A 59 -0.14 -2.80 -7.83
C LEU A 59 0.59 -2.68 -9.17
N SER A 60 1.90 -2.84 -9.14
CA SER A 60 2.71 -3.01 -10.36
C SER A 60 2.31 -4.31 -11.06
N ALA A 61 2.05 -4.25 -12.37
CA ALA A 61 1.70 -5.45 -13.14
C ALA A 61 2.85 -6.46 -13.26
N ASN A 62 4.11 -6.02 -13.06
CA ASN A 62 5.28 -6.86 -13.25
C ASN A 62 5.55 -7.78 -12.05
N ASP A 63 5.45 -7.24 -10.83
CA ASP A 63 5.87 -7.93 -9.61
C ASP A 63 4.81 -7.87 -8.49
N SER A 64 3.64 -7.27 -8.77
CA SER A 64 2.56 -7.06 -7.80
C SER A 64 2.98 -6.26 -6.57
N SER A 65 4.05 -5.46 -6.65
CA SER A 65 4.42 -4.54 -5.58
C SER A 65 3.36 -3.45 -5.42
N LEU A 66 3.13 -3.01 -4.18
CA LEU A 66 2.20 -1.92 -3.88
C LEU A 66 2.83 -0.57 -4.29
N ILE A 67 2.14 0.18 -5.12
CA ILE A 67 2.57 1.49 -5.61
C ILE A 67 1.85 2.61 -4.85
N ALA A 68 0.53 2.50 -4.71
CA ALA A 68 -0.31 3.47 -4.04
C ALA A 68 -1.56 2.79 -3.48
N GLY A 69 -2.22 3.45 -2.54
CA GLY A 69 -3.47 2.95 -1.99
C GLY A 69 -4.40 4.08 -1.54
N THR A 70 -5.67 3.78 -1.53
CA THR A 70 -6.74 4.65 -1.04
C THR A 70 -7.91 3.80 -0.55
N ILE A 71 -8.95 4.44 -0.04
CA ILE A 71 -10.20 3.80 0.34
C ILE A 71 -11.38 4.48 -0.37
N THR A 72 -12.46 3.74 -0.59
CA THR A 72 -13.70 4.33 -1.10
C THR A 72 -14.39 5.19 -0.06
N ASN A 73 -15.03 6.26 -0.53
CA ASN A 73 -15.88 7.10 0.32
C ASN A 73 -17.31 6.54 0.44
N GLU A 74 -18.20 7.25 1.16
CA GLU A 74 -19.62 6.89 1.36
C GLU A 74 -20.39 6.65 0.05
N LYS A 75 -19.91 7.18 -1.07
CA LYS A 75 -20.51 6.98 -2.41
C LYS A 75 -19.79 5.88 -3.21
N GLY A 76 -18.96 5.07 -2.56
CA GLY A 76 -18.18 4.03 -3.22
C GLY A 76 -17.08 4.54 -4.14
N LYS A 77 -16.78 5.84 -4.17
CA LYS A 77 -15.84 6.44 -5.13
C LYS A 77 -14.42 6.48 -4.57
N PHE A 78 -13.45 6.28 -5.47
CA PHE A 78 -12.03 6.35 -5.16
C PHE A 78 -11.25 7.12 -6.24
N THR A 79 -10.07 7.59 -5.85
CA THR A 79 -9.10 8.22 -6.76
C THR A 79 -7.68 7.88 -6.30
N LEU A 80 -6.82 7.50 -7.26
CA LEU A 80 -5.40 7.19 -7.08
C LEU A 80 -4.56 7.98 -8.07
N SER A 81 -3.34 8.35 -7.68
CA SER A 81 -2.34 8.94 -8.57
C SER A 81 -1.26 7.91 -8.90
N CYS A 82 -0.83 7.85 -10.16
CA CYS A 82 0.25 6.97 -10.61
C CYS A 82 1.08 7.62 -11.73
N GLU A 83 2.22 7.02 -12.05
CA GLU A 83 3.03 7.43 -13.20
C GLU A 83 2.37 7.00 -14.53
N GLU A 84 2.44 7.83 -15.55
CA GLU A 84 1.69 7.63 -16.81
C GLU A 84 2.13 6.40 -17.62
N LYS A 85 3.36 5.95 -17.49
CA LYS A 85 3.98 5.00 -18.43
C LYS A 85 4.12 3.57 -17.94
N LYS A 86 3.39 3.17 -16.90
CA LYS A 86 3.48 1.82 -16.35
C LYS A 86 2.14 1.10 -16.40
N ASP A 87 2.20 -0.21 -16.53
CA ASP A 87 1.02 -1.06 -16.41
C ASP A 87 0.75 -1.39 -14.95
N TYR A 88 -0.50 -1.27 -14.56
CA TYR A 88 -0.95 -1.45 -13.20
C TYR A 88 -2.12 -2.42 -13.11
N ILE A 89 -2.27 -2.99 -11.93
CA ILE A 89 -3.45 -3.75 -11.51
C ILE A 89 -4.07 -3.01 -10.34
N VAL A 90 -5.36 -2.72 -10.42
CA VAL A 90 -6.13 -2.17 -9.31
C VAL A 90 -6.81 -3.32 -8.59
N ARG A 91 -6.55 -3.45 -7.30
CA ARG A 91 -7.17 -4.42 -6.40
C ARG A 91 -8.18 -3.70 -5.52
N ALA A 92 -9.42 -4.19 -5.51
CA ALA A 92 -10.46 -3.80 -4.56
C ALA A 92 -10.64 -4.93 -3.52
N SER A 93 -10.51 -4.60 -2.25
CA SER A 93 -10.58 -5.56 -1.14
C SER A 93 -11.42 -4.99 0.01
N HIS A 94 -12.38 -5.76 0.48
CA HIS A 94 -13.20 -5.45 1.64
C HIS A 94 -13.40 -6.72 2.47
N ILE A 95 -13.63 -6.56 3.77
CA ILE A 95 -13.68 -7.68 4.69
C ILE A 95 -14.88 -8.60 4.44
N GLU A 96 -15.99 -8.02 3.99
CA GLU A 96 -17.26 -8.74 3.74
C GLU A 96 -17.43 -9.18 2.29
N TYR A 97 -16.47 -8.83 1.39
CA TYR A 97 -16.59 -9.08 -0.04
C TYR A 97 -15.38 -9.82 -0.60
N THR A 98 -15.61 -10.54 -1.68
CA THR A 98 -14.54 -11.20 -2.43
C THR A 98 -13.61 -10.17 -3.08
N THR A 99 -12.30 -10.31 -2.86
CA THR A 99 -11.30 -9.43 -3.46
C THR A 99 -11.32 -9.53 -4.98
N THR A 100 -11.38 -8.38 -5.65
CA THR A 100 -11.47 -8.27 -7.11
C THR A 100 -10.28 -7.50 -7.67
N PHE A 101 -9.82 -7.88 -8.87
CA PHE A 101 -8.68 -7.27 -9.55
C PHE A 101 -9.08 -6.82 -10.95
N ILE A 102 -8.70 -5.60 -11.33
CA ILE A 102 -8.89 -5.08 -12.70
C ILE A 102 -7.56 -4.51 -13.20
N ALA A 103 -7.16 -4.91 -14.40
CA ALA A 103 -5.99 -4.32 -15.06
C ALA A 103 -6.29 -2.87 -15.44
N ALA A 104 -5.45 -1.95 -14.98
CA ALA A 104 -5.53 -0.55 -15.35
C ALA A 104 -4.82 -0.35 -16.70
N GLY A 105 -5.57 -0.46 -17.79
CA GLY A 105 -5.10 -0.15 -19.15
C GLY A 105 -4.87 1.37 -19.35
N GLN A 106 -4.78 1.81 -20.60
CA GLN A 106 -4.55 3.23 -20.92
C GLN A 106 -5.73 4.15 -20.54
N SER A 107 -6.97 3.63 -20.45
CA SER A 107 -8.15 4.39 -20.01
C SER A 107 -8.45 4.04 -18.55
N THR A 108 -8.18 4.96 -17.65
CA THR A 108 -8.23 4.75 -16.19
C THR A 108 -9.29 5.58 -15.48
N ASN A 109 -10.07 6.33 -16.24
CA ASN A 109 -11.18 7.09 -15.70
C ASN A 109 -12.44 6.22 -15.70
N ASN A 110 -13.19 6.23 -14.58
CA ASN A 110 -14.46 5.53 -14.39
C ASN A 110 -14.34 3.99 -14.37
N MET A 111 -13.39 3.45 -13.62
CA MET A 111 -13.36 2.01 -13.35
C MET A 111 -14.55 1.64 -12.45
N THR A 112 -15.26 0.59 -12.79
CA THR A 112 -16.36 0.06 -11.95
C THR A 112 -15.97 -1.30 -11.40
N PHE A 113 -15.96 -1.43 -10.07
CA PHE A 113 -15.82 -2.69 -9.37
C PHE A 113 -17.20 -3.12 -8.85
N ILE A 114 -17.62 -4.31 -9.23
CA ILE A 114 -18.80 -4.97 -8.64
C ILE A 114 -18.26 -6.06 -7.73
N LEU A 115 -18.44 -5.90 -6.42
CA LEU A 115 -17.98 -6.87 -5.44
C LEU A 115 -19.09 -7.84 -5.09
N GLU A 116 -18.72 -9.10 -4.93
CA GLU A 116 -19.61 -10.15 -4.47
C GLU A 116 -19.41 -10.38 -2.98
N PRO A 117 -20.50 -10.47 -2.18
CA PRO A 117 -20.38 -10.81 -0.78
C PRO A 117 -19.54 -12.07 -0.58
N SER A 118 -18.61 -12.03 0.36
CA SER A 118 -17.87 -13.21 0.80
C SER A 118 -18.84 -14.05 1.63
N ILE A 119 -19.48 -15.04 1.02
CA ILE A 119 -20.46 -15.90 1.71
C ILE A 119 -19.72 -16.67 2.79
N ILE A 120 -20.03 -16.41 4.05
CA ILE A 120 -19.70 -17.30 5.16
C ILE A 120 -20.62 -18.51 5.03
N SER A 121 -20.23 -19.45 4.16
CA SER A 121 -20.94 -20.73 4.08
C SER A 121 -20.52 -21.54 5.30
N MET A 122 -21.46 -21.84 6.19
CA MET A 122 -21.27 -22.79 7.28
C MET A 122 -21.22 -24.24 6.77
N GLU A 123 -21.13 -24.47 5.49
CA GLU A 123 -20.91 -25.78 4.91
C GLU A 123 -19.45 -25.97 4.51
N GLU A 124 -18.88 -27.04 5.04
CA GLU A 124 -17.54 -27.54 4.77
C GLU A 124 -17.35 -27.78 3.26
N VAL A 125 -16.88 -26.76 2.54
CA VAL A 125 -16.45 -26.92 1.15
C VAL A 125 -14.94 -27.03 1.09
N ILE A 126 -14.48 -28.25 0.97
CA ILE A 126 -13.09 -28.60 0.61
C ILE A 126 -12.81 -28.09 -0.81
N VAL A 127 -12.23 -26.89 -0.97
CA VAL A 127 -11.63 -26.45 -2.24
C VAL A 127 -10.45 -25.51 -2.06
N LYS A 128 -9.31 -25.96 -2.51
CA LYS A 128 -8.14 -25.30 -3.11
C LYS A 128 -7.70 -23.94 -2.53
N SER A 129 -6.60 -24.02 -1.79
CA SER A 129 -5.81 -22.94 -1.17
C SER A 129 -6.55 -22.12 -0.10
N ASN A 130 -6.87 -22.76 1.01
CA ASN A 130 -7.52 -22.15 2.18
C ASN A 130 -6.53 -21.27 2.96
N PHE A 131 -6.00 -20.22 2.32
CA PHE A 131 -5.18 -19.24 3.04
C PHE A 131 -6.03 -18.28 3.87
N ILE A 132 -7.32 -18.12 3.55
CA ILE A 132 -8.23 -17.21 4.24
C ILE A 132 -9.41 -18.00 4.79
N ARG A 133 -9.69 -17.86 6.09
CA ARG A 133 -10.85 -18.41 6.77
C ARG A 133 -11.57 -17.28 7.48
N HIS A 134 -12.87 -17.15 7.20
CA HIS A 134 -13.75 -16.22 7.89
C HIS A 134 -14.38 -16.93 9.09
N GLU A 135 -14.30 -16.31 10.25
CA GLU A 135 -15.00 -16.70 11.47
C GLU A 135 -15.99 -15.57 11.84
N TYR A 136 -16.83 -15.81 12.84
CA TYR A 136 -17.89 -14.89 13.20
C TYR A 136 -17.40 -13.45 13.52
N ASP A 137 -16.27 -13.35 14.21
CA ASP A 137 -15.73 -12.09 14.72
C ASP A 137 -14.36 -11.71 14.09
N ARG A 138 -13.80 -12.59 13.26
CA ARG A 138 -12.44 -12.43 12.75
C ARG A 138 -12.21 -13.09 11.40
N ILE A 139 -11.18 -12.63 10.74
CA ILE A 139 -10.61 -13.29 9.57
C ILE A 139 -9.26 -13.87 9.96
N ILE A 140 -9.06 -15.14 9.67
CA ILE A 140 -7.78 -15.82 9.87
C ILE A 140 -7.12 -16.04 8.53
N VAL A 141 -5.91 -15.53 8.38
CA VAL A 141 -5.11 -15.69 7.17
C VAL A 141 -3.90 -16.57 7.47
N ASN A 142 -3.84 -17.74 6.84
CA ASN A 142 -2.68 -18.60 6.90
C ASN A 142 -1.60 -18.04 5.98
N MET A 143 -0.44 -17.74 6.53
CA MET A 143 0.70 -17.17 5.81
C MET A 143 1.69 -18.24 5.33
N LYS A 144 1.60 -19.46 5.88
CA LYS A 144 2.48 -20.57 5.48
C LYS A 144 2.20 -21.01 4.05
N GLY A 145 3.20 -20.81 3.17
CA GLY A 145 3.07 -21.11 1.75
C GLY A 145 2.17 -20.16 0.96
N ASN A 146 1.67 -19.11 1.59
CA ASN A 146 0.86 -18.10 0.93
C ASN A 146 1.73 -17.27 -0.04
N PRO A 147 1.32 -17.10 -1.30
CA PRO A 147 2.08 -16.31 -2.27
C PRO A 147 2.33 -14.85 -1.85
N ILE A 148 1.47 -14.29 -0.99
CA ILE A 148 1.59 -12.88 -0.54
C ILE A 148 2.85 -12.62 0.30
N VAL A 149 3.47 -13.65 0.90
CA VAL A 149 4.69 -13.47 1.70
C VAL A 149 5.97 -13.49 0.87
N LYS A 150 5.90 -13.97 -0.38
CA LYS A 150 7.09 -14.19 -1.19
C LYS A 150 7.72 -12.88 -1.66
N GLY A 151 8.94 -12.61 -1.17
CA GLY A 151 9.72 -11.44 -1.58
C GLY A 151 9.18 -10.11 -1.05
N ARG A 152 8.33 -10.12 -0.01
CA ARG A 152 7.71 -8.93 0.58
C ARG A 152 8.16 -8.71 2.02
N THR A 153 8.17 -7.44 2.39
CA THR A 153 8.27 -7.02 3.79
C THR A 153 6.97 -7.37 4.53
N ILE A 154 7.03 -7.37 5.85
CA ILE A 154 5.83 -7.64 6.66
C ILE A 154 4.73 -6.60 6.41
N ASN A 155 5.09 -5.31 6.29
CA ASN A 155 4.13 -4.23 6.07
C ASN A 155 3.42 -4.38 4.71
N GLU A 156 4.15 -4.77 3.66
CA GLU A 156 3.57 -5.06 2.34
C GLU A 156 2.64 -6.27 2.39
N ALA A 157 3.06 -7.35 3.07
CA ALA A 157 2.25 -8.55 3.21
C ALA A 157 0.96 -8.28 4.00
N LEU A 158 1.04 -7.53 5.11
CA LEU A 158 -0.14 -7.13 5.88
C LEU A 158 -1.08 -6.25 5.05
N GLY A 159 -0.55 -5.31 4.26
CA GLY A 159 -1.34 -4.47 3.34
C GLY A 159 -2.02 -5.25 2.21
N MET A 160 -1.69 -6.53 2.02
CA MET A 160 -2.34 -7.41 1.04
C MET A 160 -3.49 -8.24 1.65
N LEU A 161 -3.68 -8.17 2.96
CA LEU A 161 -4.76 -8.89 3.64
C LEU A 161 -6.14 -8.30 3.30
N PRO A 162 -7.23 -9.08 3.43
CA PRO A 162 -8.58 -8.59 3.19
C PRO A 162 -8.91 -7.37 4.04
N GLY A 163 -9.41 -6.29 3.41
CA GLY A 163 -9.81 -5.06 4.09
C GLY A 163 -8.65 -4.23 4.66
N VAL A 164 -7.41 -4.72 4.62
CA VAL A 164 -6.23 -3.98 5.08
C VAL A 164 -5.57 -3.25 3.93
N ILE A 165 -5.14 -2.03 4.19
CA ILE A 165 -4.33 -1.24 3.26
C ILE A 165 -3.15 -0.60 4.02
N ASN A 166 -1.99 -0.55 3.39
CA ASN A 166 -0.83 0.19 3.87
C ASN A 166 -0.71 1.51 3.09
N ILE A 167 -0.81 2.63 3.80
CA ILE A 167 -0.63 3.97 3.22
C ILE A 167 0.47 4.66 4.02
N ASN A 168 1.61 4.95 3.39
CA ASN A 168 2.76 5.62 4.02
C ASN A 168 3.20 4.93 5.34
N ASP A 169 3.34 3.60 5.30
CA ASP A 169 3.65 2.74 6.46
C ASP A 169 2.59 2.75 7.59
N GLU A 170 1.43 3.32 7.33
CA GLU A 170 0.28 3.25 8.23
C GLU A 170 -0.70 2.17 7.75
N LEU A 171 -0.92 1.14 8.57
CA LEU A 171 -1.92 0.12 8.31
C LEU A 171 -3.31 0.64 8.67
N ARG A 172 -4.23 0.53 7.74
CA ARG A 172 -5.63 0.88 7.90
C ARG A 172 -6.52 -0.32 7.65
N LEU A 173 -7.58 -0.42 8.41
CA LEU A 173 -8.61 -1.46 8.29
C LEU A 173 -9.97 -0.79 8.35
N ASN A 174 -10.85 -1.08 7.39
CA ASN A 174 -12.19 -0.49 7.30
C ASN A 174 -12.19 1.05 7.40
N GLY A 175 -11.22 1.69 6.73
CA GLY A 175 -11.08 3.16 6.71
C GLY A 175 -10.48 3.79 7.95
N GLY A 176 -10.31 3.06 9.06
CA GLY A 176 -9.63 3.51 10.27
C GLY A 176 -8.19 3.04 10.38
N THR A 177 -7.34 3.77 11.09
CA THR A 177 -5.99 3.30 11.44
C THR A 177 -6.12 2.07 12.35
N VAL A 178 -5.35 1.01 12.09
CA VAL A 178 -5.31 -0.19 12.94
C VAL A 178 -4.97 0.22 14.37
N SER A 179 -5.88 -0.11 15.30
CA SER A 179 -5.83 0.35 16.69
C SER A 179 -4.67 -0.26 17.44
N LYS A 180 -4.53 -1.59 17.31
CA LYS A 180 -3.50 -2.37 18.00
C LYS A 180 -3.00 -3.50 17.10
N ILE A 181 -1.72 -3.81 17.26
CA ILE A 181 -1.10 -4.98 16.67
C ILE A 181 -0.51 -5.82 17.81
N TYR A 182 -0.73 -7.12 17.78
CA TYR A 182 -0.16 -8.06 18.71
C TYR A 182 0.76 -9.04 17.98
N ILE A 183 1.92 -9.35 18.56
CA ILE A 183 2.84 -10.38 18.06
C ILE A 183 2.96 -11.44 19.14
N ASN A 184 2.54 -12.67 18.82
CA ASN A 184 2.49 -13.80 19.77
C ASN A 184 1.84 -13.42 21.12
N GLY A 185 0.76 -12.62 21.08
CA GLY A 185 0.01 -12.16 22.24
C GLY A 185 0.58 -10.94 22.97
N ARG A 186 1.78 -10.46 22.62
CA ARG A 186 2.36 -9.22 23.15
C ARG A 186 1.95 -8.02 22.30
N GLU A 187 1.43 -6.97 22.94
CA GLU A 187 1.09 -5.73 22.24
C GLU A 187 2.35 -5.06 21.67
N LEU A 188 2.29 -4.67 20.42
CA LEU A 188 3.33 -3.95 19.71
C LEU A 188 3.18 -2.45 20.00
N HIS A 189 4.16 -1.88 20.71
CA HIS A 189 4.17 -0.44 21.01
C HIS A 189 4.95 0.37 20.00
N ASP A 190 5.95 -0.23 19.36
CA ASP A 190 6.76 0.42 18.34
C ASP A 190 6.64 -0.34 17.02
N ARG A 191 6.13 0.34 16.00
CA ARG A 191 5.96 -0.23 14.65
C ARG A 191 7.29 -0.54 13.94
N THR A 192 8.40 0.01 14.42
CA THR A 192 9.73 -0.32 13.89
C THR A 192 10.09 -1.79 14.14
N GLU A 193 9.51 -2.42 15.17
CA GLU A 193 9.68 -3.85 15.42
C GLU A 193 9.15 -4.70 14.25
N LEU A 194 8.10 -4.24 13.55
CA LEU A 194 7.60 -4.95 12.36
C LEU A 194 8.65 -4.98 11.26
N SER A 195 9.45 -3.95 11.12
CA SER A 195 10.46 -3.86 10.07
C SER A 195 11.60 -4.86 10.25
N SER A 196 11.80 -5.39 11.47
CA SER A 196 12.79 -6.42 11.78
C SER A 196 12.34 -7.83 11.41
N LEU A 197 11.05 -8.04 11.17
CA LEU A 197 10.46 -9.33 10.83
C LEU A 197 10.33 -9.50 9.32
N GLN A 198 10.51 -10.74 8.86
CA GLN A 198 10.22 -11.09 7.47
C GLN A 198 8.77 -11.59 7.34
N ALA A 199 8.11 -11.29 6.22
CA ALA A 199 6.76 -11.82 5.99
C ALA A 199 6.74 -13.38 6.02
N THR A 200 7.84 -14.00 5.68
CA THR A 200 8.04 -15.46 5.73
C THR A 200 8.08 -16.03 7.14
N ASP A 201 8.31 -15.21 8.17
CA ASP A 201 8.38 -15.65 9.56
C ASP A 201 6.99 -15.80 10.19
N ILE A 202 5.97 -15.24 9.53
CA ILE A 202 4.59 -15.31 10.00
C ILE A 202 4.01 -16.70 9.69
N GLU A 203 3.29 -17.26 10.65
CA GLU A 203 2.49 -18.47 10.48
C GLU A 203 1.04 -18.12 10.14
N ASN A 204 0.41 -17.27 10.98
CA ASN A 204 -0.98 -16.84 10.80
C ASN A 204 -1.12 -15.36 11.15
N VAL A 205 -2.12 -14.72 10.55
CA VAL A 205 -2.61 -13.40 10.94
C VAL A 205 -4.11 -13.49 11.20
N GLU A 206 -4.54 -12.96 12.35
CA GLU A 206 -5.96 -12.80 12.66
C GLU A 206 -6.31 -11.30 12.58
N ILE A 207 -7.39 -10.98 11.90
CA ILE A 207 -7.89 -9.63 11.75
C ILE A 207 -9.24 -9.57 12.46
N LEU A 208 -9.35 -8.72 13.47
CA LEU A 208 -10.62 -8.39 14.11
C LEU A 208 -11.06 -7.02 13.60
N PRO A 209 -12.11 -6.96 12.77
CA PRO A 209 -12.54 -5.72 12.11
C PRO A 209 -13.10 -4.69 13.08
N GLU A 210 -13.79 -5.16 14.10
CA GLU A 210 -14.33 -4.34 15.17
C GLU A 210 -13.50 -4.55 16.43
N ALA A 211 -12.90 -3.48 16.94
CA ALA A 211 -12.39 -3.51 18.30
C ALA A 211 -13.58 -3.71 19.23
N ASP A 212 -13.64 -4.86 19.90
CA ASP A 212 -14.68 -5.22 20.85
C ASP A 212 -15.00 -4.01 21.75
N LEU A 213 -16.28 -3.83 22.09
CA LEU A 213 -16.81 -2.72 22.90
C LEU A 213 -16.11 -2.55 24.27
N GLN A 214 -15.23 -3.48 24.66
CA GLN A 214 -14.36 -3.38 25.83
C GLN A 214 -13.18 -2.41 25.65
N TYR A 215 -12.82 -2.05 24.42
CA TYR A 215 -11.75 -1.12 24.12
C TYR A 215 -12.34 0.15 23.54
N ASN A 216 -12.65 1.11 24.41
CA ASN A 216 -13.07 2.49 24.13
C ASN A 216 -13.61 2.77 22.72
N ALA A 217 -14.90 3.03 22.64
CA ALA A 217 -15.73 3.25 21.42
C ALA A 217 -15.28 4.37 20.47
N THR A 218 -14.07 4.90 20.59
CA THR A 218 -13.56 6.01 19.77
C THR A 218 -12.58 5.58 18.67
N THR A 219 -12.18 4.31 18.62
CA THR A 219 -11.14 3.87 17.68
C THR A 219 -11.79 3.13 16.51
N LYS A 220 -12.08 3.85 15.44
CA LYS A 220 -12.41 3.26 14.13
C LYS A 220 -11.14 2.61 13.57
N GLY A 221 -11.03 1.31 13.66
CA GLY A 221 -9.90 0.53 13.16
C GLY A 221 -9.77 -0.73 13.99
N GLY A 222 -9.70 -1.88 13.35
CA GLY A 222 -9.65 -3.17 14.02
C GLY A 222 -8.32 -3.47 14.70
N ILE A 223 -8.17 -4.71 15.14
CA ILE A 223 -6.98 -5.25 15.77
C ILE A 223 -6.38 -6.32 14.85
N ILE A 224 -5.05 -6.37 14.78
CA ILE A 224 -4.33 -7.41 14.06
C ILE A 224 -3.49 -8.22 15.04
N TYR A 225 -3.66 -9.55 15.05
CA TYR A 225 -2.82 -10.49 15.75
C TYR A 225 -1.91 -11.20 14.76
N ILE A 226 -0.61 -11.19 15.01
CA ILE A 226 0.42 -11.84 14.22
C ILE A 226 1.00 -12.99 15.03
N TYR A 227 0.95 -14.19 14.48
CA TYR A 227 1.55 -15.38 15.06
C TYR A 227 2.77 -15.78 14.24
N LEU A 228 3.93 -15.81 14.88
CA LEU A 228 5.19 -16.19 14.25
C LEU A 228 5.39 -17.72 14.30
N LYS A 229 6.13 -18.24 13.36
CA LYS A 229 6.58 -19.65 13.35
C LYS A 229 7.42 -19.94 14.60
N LYS A 230 7.25 -21.11 15.20
CA LYS A 230 7.91 -21.49 16.46
C LYS A 230 9.46 -21.50 16.44
N ASN A 231 10.10 -21.42 15.27
CA ASN A 231 11.56 -21.44 15.12
C ASN A 231 12.22 -20.07 15.03
N VAL A 232 11.45 -18.97 15.24
CA VAL A 232 11.95 -17.58 15.23
C VAL A 232 12.21 -17.06 16.63
N ASP A 233 12.09 -17.90 17.67
CA ASP A 233 12.53 -17.55 19.01
C ASP A 233 14.04 -17.37 18.99
N GLY A 234 14.46 -16.09 19.07
CA GLY A 234 15.83 -15.66 19.03
C GLY A 234 16.70 -16.44 20.01
N GLY A 235 17.84 -16.92 19.53
CA GLY A 235 18.82 -17.71 20.26
C GLY A 235 19.17 -17.14 21.62
N GLY A 236 18.59 -17.73 22.65
CA GLY A 236 19.07 -17.70 24.01
C GLY A 236 19.86 -18.98 24.25
N ASN A 237 21.15 -18.99 23.93
CA ASN A 237 22.10 -19.99 24.43
C ASN A 237 22.19 -19.88 25.95
N GLY A 238 21.37 -20.65 26.63
CA GLY A 238 21.57 -21.01 28.02
C GLY A 238 22.08 -22.45 28.08
N SER A 239 23.38 -22.64 27.98
CA SER A 239 23.99 -23.91 28.39
C SER A 239 23.89 -24.05 29.89
N PRO A 240 23.32 -25.13 30.43
CA PRO A 240 23.49 -25.47 31.84
C PRO A 240 24.86 -26.14 31.99
N SER A 241 25.69 -25.54 32.78
CA SER A 241 26.86 -26.18 33.41
C SER A 241 26.45 -26.93 34.64
#